data_12571d9b368203477cc4a0aa03c90caf
#
_entry.id   12571d9b368203477cc4a0aa03c90caf
#
_cell.length_a   1.000
_cell.length_b   1.000
_cell.length_c   1.000
_cell.angle_alpha   90.00
_cell.angle_beta   90.00
_cell.angle_gamma   90.00
#
_symmetry.space_group_name_H-M   'P 1'
#
loop_
_entity.id
_entity.type
_entity.pdbx_description
1 polymer ?
#
loop_
_entity_poly.entity_id
_entity_poly.type
_entity_poly.pdbx_seq_one_letter_code
_entity_poly.pdbx_strand_id
1 'polypeptide(L)'
;MPHPVDMVVDTGDKGDLWMDAIEAEKRGDREDSLRICRELVIGEPDNSDAWMMIARMELPAPTKGKQEMPSLVQTAKSVTALKKVVQLDPENRRAWDLGGTLLVDHLGMMEDALTWWEERREHAPAEVTPLIEQVSILVRMGYYEECADLIEEMFSPEMETVDGGLRMRMGRVSQTVSKASK
;
A
#
# COMPACT_ATOMS: atom_id res chain seq x y z
N MET A 1 22.70 53.69 -4.06
CA MET A 1 21.55 52.78 -3.88
C MET A 1 21.80 51.55 -4.72
N PRO A 2 22.16 50.40 -4.15
CA PRO A 2 22.25 49.19 -4.94
C PRO A 2 20.84 48.67 -5.22
N HIS A 3 20.58 48.31 -6.48
CA HIS A 3 19.39 47.62 -6.92
C HIS A 3 19.27 46.27 -6.22
N PRO A 4 18.05 45.83 -5.85
CA PRO A 4 17.84 44.47 -5.40
C PRO A 4 18.17 43.52 -6.55
N VAL A 5 19.13 42.62 -6.30
CA VAL A 5 19.42 41.50 -7.18
C VAL A 5 18.16 40.65 -7.18
N ASP A 6 17.48 40.59 -8.31
CA ASP A 6 16.46 39.59 -8.58
C ASP A 6 17.13 38.23 -8.40
N MET A 7 16.91 37.61 -7.23
CA MET A 7 17.13 36.18 -7.09
C MET A 7 16.12 35.52 -8.02
N VAL A 8 16.55 35.25 -9.24
CA VAL A 8 15.91 34.23 -10.08
C VAL A 8 16.02 32.94 -9.29
N VAL A 9 14.96 32.59 -8.58
CA VAL A 9 14.78 31.23 -8.08
C VAL A 9 14.63 30.42 -9.35
N ASP A 10 15.70 29.71 -9.72
CA ASP A 10 15.67 28.69 -10.76
C ASP A 10 14.61 27.67 -10.35
N THR A 11 13.41 27.85 -10.89
CA THR A 11 12.37 26.82 -10.88
C THR A 11 12.80 25.80 -11.94
N GLY A 12 13.89 25.11 -11.67
CA GLY A 12 14.33 23.96 -12.46
C GLY A 12 13.11 23.06 -12.67
N ASP A 13 12.89 22.76 -13.92
CA ASP A 13 11.67 22.17 -14.47
C ASP A 13 11.29 20.91 -13.68
N LYS A 14 10.25 21.01 -12.83
CA LYS A 14 9.77 19.90 -11.97
C LYS A 14 9.32 18.68 -12.77
N GLY A 15 8.98 18.88 -14.05
CA GLY A 15 8.71 17.84 -15.04
C GLY A 15 9.94 16.98 -15.33
N ASP A 16 11.13 17.54 -15.25
CA ASP A 16 12.40 16.83 -15.47
C ASP A 16 12.71 15.85 -14.33
N LEU A 17 12.47 16.23 -13.06
CA LEU A 17 12.76 15.34 -11.92
C LEU A 17 11.97 14.03 -11.97
N TRP A 18 10.69 14.08 -12.35
CA TRP A 18 9.90 12.86 -12.49
C TRP A 18 10.42 11.96 -13.61
N MET A 19 10.77 12.55 -14.75
CA MET A 19 11.34 11.80 -15.88
C MET A 19 12.72 11.22 -15.53
N ASP A 20 13.56 11.97 -14.82
CA ASP A 20 14.85 11.51 -14.32
C ASP A 20 14.71 10.32 -13.36
N ALA A 21 13.70 10.35 -12.46
CA ALA A 21 13.40 9.24 -11.56
C ALA A 21 13.00 7.97 -12.33
N ILE A 22 12.13 8.11 -13.36
CA ILE A 22 11.73 7.00 -14.23
C ILE A 22 12.92 6.45 -15.02
N GLU A 23 13.80 7.28 -15.53
CA GLU A 23 14.98 6.85 -16.26
C GLU A 23 15.99 6.12 -15.36
N ALA A 24 16.17 6.60 -14.13
CA ALA A 24 16.98 5.91 -13.13
C ALA A 24 16.39 4.51 -12.81
N GLU A 25 15.06 4.41 -12.63
CA GLU A 25 14.39 3.11 -12.44
C GLU A 25 14.64 2.18 -13.64
N LYS A 26 14.48 2.66 -14.87
CA LYS A 26 14.69 1.86 -16.09
C LYS A 26 16.13 1.36 -16.22
N ARG A 27 17.12 2.13 -15.76
CA ARG A 27 18.52 1.72 -15.71
C ARG A 27 18.81 0.73 -14.58
N GLY A 28 17.85 0.48 -13.70
CA GLY A 28 18.01 -0.35 -12.50
C GLY A 28 18.72 0.37 -11.35
N ASP A 29 18.95 1.68 -11.46
CA ASP A 29 19.53 2.51 -10.39
C ASP A 29 18.45 2.93 -9.39
N ARG A 30 18.15 2.01 -8.47
CA ARG A 30 17.11 2.20 -7.46
C ARG A 30 17.46 3.30 -6.46
N GLU A 31 18.75 3.42 -6.12
CA GLU A 31 19.22 4.41 -5.15
C GLU A 31 19.05 5.83 -5.70
N ASP A 32 19.43 6.05 -6.94
CA ASP A 32 19.26 7.35 -7.59
C ASP A 32 17.78 7.68 -7.82
N SER A 33 16.98 6.71 -8.28
CA SER A 33 15.54 6.88 -8.42
C SER A 33 14.88 7.26 -7.08
N LEU A 34 15.24 6.60 -5.98
CA LEU A 34 14.74 6.90 -4.65
C LEU A 34 15.14 8.30 -4.17
N ARG A 35 16.41 8.70 -4.42
CA ARG A 35 16.91 10.03 -4.08
C ARG A 35 16.12 11.12 -4.82
N ILE A 36 15.94 10.97 -6.12
CA ILE A 36 15.21 11.92 -6.96
C ILE A 36 13.75 12.02 -6.53
N CYS A 37 13.07 10.88 -6.27
CA CYS A 37 11.69 10.91 -5.79
C CYS A 37 11.55 11.59 -4.43
N ARG A 38 12.50 11.42 -3.52
CA ARG A 38 12.49 12.11 -2.22
C ARG A 38 12.65 13.63 -2.38
N GLU A 39 13.48 14.07 -3.32
CA GLU A 39 13.58 15.49 -3.67
C GLU A 39 12.28 16.03 -4.28
N LEU A 40 11.69 15.25 -5.19
CA LEU A 40 10.43 15.61 -5.84
C LEU A 40 9.29 15.83 -4.83
N VAL A 41 9.11 14.93 -3.84
CA VAL A 41 8.02 15.06 -2.86
C VAL A 41 8.24 16.19 -1.83
N ILE A 42 9.45 16.75 -1.74
CA ILE A 42 9.68 17.98 -0.98
C ILE A 42 9.03 19.17 -1.68
N GLY A 43 9.16 19.26 -3.01
CA GLY A 43 8.56 20.31 -3.83
C GLY A 43 7.09 20.05 -4.18
N GLU A 44 6.70 18.78 -4.29
CA GLU A 44 5.37 18.32 -4.68
C GLU A 44 4.87 17.22 -3.71
N PRO A 45 4.49 17.60 -2.48
CA PRO A 45 4.09 16.63 -1.45
C PRO A 45 2.79 15.87 -1.78
N ASP A 46 2.03 16.33 -2.75
CA ASP A 46 0.79 15.73 -3.27
C ASP A 46 1.00 14.84 -4.52
N ASN A 47 2.25 14.61 -4.92
CA ASN A 47 2.57 13.70 -6.02
C ASN A 47 2.49 12.24 -5.56
N SER A 48 1.32 11.61 -5.75
CA SER A 48 1.06 10.24 -5.31
C SER A 48 1.93 9.21 -6.05
N ASP A 49 2.28 9.44 -7.31
CA ASP A 49 3.13 8.55 -8.10
C ASP A 49 4.57 8.53 -7.57
N ALA A 50 5.09 9.69 -7.18
CA ALA A 50 6.41 9.78 -6.55
C ALA A 50 6.43 9.06 -5.20
N TRP A 51 5.39 9.21 -4.37
CA TRP A 51 5.26 8.45 -3.12
C TRP A 51 5.16 6.93 -3.36
N MET A 52 4.43 6.50 -4.39
CA MET A 52 4.35 5.09 -4.75
C MET A 52 5.70 4.54 -5.23
N MET A 53 6.46 5.32 -5.97
CA MET A 53 7.81 4.94 -6.38
C MET A 53 8.74 4.83 -5.16
N ILE A 54 8.71 5.78 -4.22
CA ILE A 54 9.44 5.70 -2.95
C ILE A 54 9.12 4.39 -2.22
N ALA A 55 7.83 4.07 -2.05
CA ALA A 55 7.41 2.85 -1.38
C ALA A 55 8.01 1.59 -2.01
N ARG A 56 8.03 1.53 -3.33
CA ARG A 56 8.61 0.40 -4.08
C ARG A 56 10.14 0.35 -4.01
N MET A 57 10.80 1.51 -4.06
CA MET A 57 12.26 1.59 -4.04
C MET A 57 12.87 1.34 -2.67
N GLU A 58 12.13 1.58 -1.59
CA GLU A 58 12.57 1.21 -0.23
C GLU A 58 12.66 -0.32 -0.03
N LEU A 59 11.89 -1.09 -0.77
CA LEU A 59 11.92 -2.55 -0.70
C LEU A 59 13.04 -3.13 -1.58
N PRO A 60 13.56 -4.33 -1.26
CA PRO A 60 14.53 -5.00 -2.13
C PRO A 60 14.02 -5.20 -3.55
N ALA A 61 14.93 -5.13 -4.52
CA ALA A 61 14.58 -5.44 -5.90
C ALA A 61 14.15 -6.92 -6.05
N PRO A 62 13.12 -7.21 -6.85
CA PRO A 62 12.82 -8.60 -7.18
C PRO A 62 13.97 -9.18 -8.02
N THR A 63 14.74 -10.09 -7.44
CA THR A 63 15.81 -10.80 -8.13
C THR A 63 15.33 -12.17 -8.59
N LYS A 64 15.74 -12.58 -9.81
CA LYS A 64 15.40 -13.92 -10.31
C LYS A 64 15.99 -14.98 -9.38
N GLY A 65 15.12 -15.73 -8.69
CA GLY A 65 15.51 -16.91 -7.92
C GLY A 65 15.79 -16.70 -6.43
N LYS A 66 15.82 -15.46 -5.94
CA LYS A 66 15.86 -15.17 -4.50
C LYS A 66 14.99 -13.94 -4.21
N GLN A 67 13.94 -14.16 -3.44
CA GLN A 67 13.19 -13.05 -2.86
C GLN A 67 13.94 -12.63 -1.60
N GLU A 68 14.64 -11.51 -1.68
CA GLU A 68 15.31 -10.91 -0.53
C GLU A 68 14.24 -10.31 0.39
N MET A 69 14.27 -10.71 1.65
CA MET A 69 13.31 -10.17 2.63
C MET A 69 13.72 -8.75 3.00
N PRO A 70 12.79 -7.79 2.97
CA PRO A 70 13.10 -6.43 3.39
C PRO A 70 13.38 -6.39 4.89
N SER A 71 14.30 -5.51 5.29
CA SER A 71 14.49 -5.21 6.71
C SER A 71 13.26 -4.52 7.30
N LEU A 72 13.11 -4.56 8.64
CA LEU A 72 12.01 -3.85 9.32
C LEU A 72 12.03 -2.35 9.02
N VAL A 73 13.21 -1.76 8.91
CA VAL A 73 13.38 -0.33 8.59
C VAL A 73 12.90 -0.02 7.16
N GLN A 74 13.31 -0.84 6.19
CA GLN A 74 12.85 -0.69 4.80
C GLN A 74 11.33 -0.84 4.70
N THR A 75 10.79 -1.85 5.37
CA THR A 75 9.34 -2.09 5.41
C THR A 75 8.58 -0.92 6.03
N ALA A 76 9.04 -0.39 7.17
CA ALA A 76 8.42 0.74 7.83
C ALA A 76 8.43 2.02 6.96
N LYS A 77 9.54 2.28 6.28
CA LYS A 77 9.65 3.41 5.33
C LYS A 77 8.70 3.24 4.15
N SER A 78 8.59 2.03 3.59
CA SER A 78 7.65 1.72 2.52
C SER A 78 6.21 1.93 2.97
N VAL A 79 5.80 1.42 4.13
CA VAL A 79 4.45 1.63 4.69
C VAL A 79 4.16 3.11 4.92
N THR A 80 5.13 3.89 5.42
CA THR A 80 4.97 5.35 5.59
C THR A 80 4.68 6.04 4.26
N ALA A 81 5.39 5.68 3.19
CA ALA A 81 5.13 6.21 1.85
C ALA A 81 3.76 5.76 1.33
N LEU A 82 3.37 4.50 1.54
CA LEU A 82 2.05 3.98 1.13
C LEU A 82 0.89 4.69 1.84
N LYS A 83 1.05 5.05 3.11
CA LYS A 83 0.06 5.90 3.82
C LYS A 83 -0.16 7.22 3.10
N LYS A 84 0.90 7.83 2.57
CA LYS A 84 0.78 9.04 1.74
C LYS A 84 0.06 8.77 0.43
N VAL A 85 0.39 7.66 -0.24
CA VAL A 85 -0.29 7.29 -1.49
C VAL A 85 -1.78 7.16 -1.29
N VAL A 86 -2.26 6.40 -0.31
CA VAL A 86 -3.69 6.16 -0.10
C VAL A 86 -4.44 7.39 0.41
N GLN A 87 -3.75 8.33 1.07
CA GLN A 87 -4.32 9.62 1.45
C GLN A 87 -4.54 10.52 0.22
N LEU A 88 -3.65 10.48 -0.77
CA LEU A 88 -3.69 11.29 -1.97
C LEU A 88 -4.53 10.67 -3.08
N ASP A 89 -4.46 9.34 -3.20
CA ASP A 89 -5.16 8.51 -4.17
C ASP A 89 -5.78 7.29 -3.48
N PRO A 90 -6.97 7.45 -2.85
CA PRO A 90 -7.66 6.35 -2.17
C PRO A 90 -8.06 5.19 -3.10
N GLU A 91 -8.12 5.41 -4.41
CA GLU A 91 -8.49 4.38 -5.39
C GLU A 91 -7.30 3.50 -5.81
N ASN A 92 -6.11 3.78 -5.33
CA ASN A 92 -4.91 3.02 -5.66
C ASN A 92 -4.90 1.64 -4.97
N ARG A 93 -5.56 0.67 -5.57
CA ARG A 93 -5.65 -0.71 -5.04
C ARG A 93 -4.29 -1.32 -4.75
N ARG A 94 -3.29 -1.05 -5.60
CA ARG A 94 -1.92 -1.60 -5.42
C ARG A 94 -1.27 -1.10 -4.13
N ALA A 95 -1.51 0.16 -3.78
CA ALA A 95 -1.00 0.73 -2.53
C ALA A 95 -1.66 0.07 -1.31
N TRP A 96 -2.98 -0.14 -1.35
CA TRP A 96 -3.70 -0.84 -0.30
C TRP A 96 -3.22 -2.28 -0.12
N ASP A 97 -3.11 -3.03 -1.22
CA ASP A 97 -2.66 -4.42 -1.19
C ASP A 97 -1.23 -4.55 -0.64
N LEU A 98 -0.32 -3.73 -1.15
CA LEU A 98 1.07 -3.74 -0.69
C LEU A 98 1.18 -3.35 0.79
N GLY A 99 0.51 -2.28 1.21
CA GLY A 99 0.53 -1.81 2.60
C GLY A 99 -0.03 -2.85 3.57
N GLY A 100 -1.16 -3.46 3.24
CA GLY A 100 -1.74 -4.54 4.04
C GLY A 100 -0.82 -5.75 4.18
N THR A 101 -0.21 -6.18 3.08
CA THR A 101 0.78 -7.29 3.09
C THR A 101 1.99 -6.96 3.97
N LEU A 102 2.56 -5.76 3.83
CA LEU A 102 3.73 -5.36 4.61
C LEU A 102 3.42 -5.26 6.10
N LEU A 103 2.26 -4.73 6.47
CA LEU A 103 1.82 -4.64 7.87
C LEU A 103 1.67 -6.01 8.51
N VAL A 104 1.04 -6.97 7.81
CA VAL A 104 0.76 -8.30 8.33
C VAL A 104 1.99 -9.20 8.29
N ASP A 105 2.59 -9.38 7.11
CA ASP A 105 3.55 -10.46 6.87
C ASP A 105 4.99 -10.07 7.21
N HIS A 106 5.31 -8.77 7.20
CA HIS A 106 6.67 -8.29 7.47
C HIS A 106 6.81 -7.57 8.81
N LEU A 107 5.82 -6.79 9.23
CA LEU A 107 5.85 -6.06 10.50
C LEU A 107 5.10 -6.79 11.62
N GLY A 108 4.17 -7.70 11.30
CA GLY A 108 3.33 -8.36 12.29
C GLY A 108 2.36 -7.41 13.02
N MET A 109 2.08 -6.25 12.45
CA MET A 109 1.24 -5.19 13.02
C MET A 109 -0.23 -5.44 12.68
N MET A 110 -0.82 -6.47 13.31
CA MET A 110 -2.16 -6.95 12.98
C MET A 110 -3.25 -5.91 13.23
N GLU A 111 -3.18 -5.16 14.32
CA GLU A 111 -4.16 -4.12 14.67
C GLU A 111 -4.10 -2.95 13.67
N ASP A 112 -2.88 -2.51 13.30
CA ASP A 112 -2.71 -1.49 12.26
C ASP A 112 -3.21 -1.96 10.91
N ALA A 113 -3.04 -3.25 10.59
CA ALA A 113 -3.55 -3.83 9.36
C ALA A 113 -5.09 -3.90 9.35
N LEU A 114 -5.74 -4.18 10.48
CA LEU A 114 -7.21 -4.10 10.60
C LEU A 114 -7.69 -2.68 10.31
N THR A 115 -7.08 -1.67 10.93
CA THR A 115 -7.40 -0.26 10.70
C THR A 115 -7.16 0.13 9.24
N TRP A 116 -6.06 -0.32 8.64
CA TRP A 116 -5.74 -0.11 7.23
C TRP A 116 -6.85 -0.60 6.29
N TRP A 117 -7.36 -1.80 6.51
CA TRP A 117 -8.42 -2.37 5.69
C TRP A 117 -9.80 -1.78 6.00
N GLU A 118 -10.03 -1.32 7.23
CA GLU A 118 -11.23 -0.57 7.60
C GLU A 118 -11.31 0.77 6.87
N GLU A 119 -10.22 1.52 6.83
CA GLU A 119 -10.10 2.75 6.02
C GLU A 119 -10.37 2.48 4.53
N ARG A 120 -9.87 1.37 3.98
CA ARG A 120 -10.19 0.98 2.60
C ARG A 120 -11.68 0.73 2.40
N ARG A 121 -12.36 0.10 3.35
CA ARG A 121 -13.81 -0.12 3.29
C ARG A 121 -14.61 1.17 3.28
N GLU A 122 -14.17 2.19 3.99
CA GLU A 122 -14.82 3.51 3.97
C GLU A 122 -14.78 4.14 2.57
N HIS A 123 -13.68 3.95 1.85
CA HIS A 123 -13.51 4.46 0.47
C HIS A 123 -14.18 3.58 -0.59
N ALA A 124 -14.22 2.29 -0.39
CA ALA A 124 -14.75 1.32 -1.36
C ALA A 124 -15.64 0.27 -0.67
N PRO A 125 -16.83 0.66 -0.17
CA PRO A 125 -17.68 -0.20 0.67
C PRO A 125 -18.23 -1.44 -0.04
N ALA A 126 -18.26 -1.46 -1.37
CA ALA A 126 -18.69 -2.63 -2.14
C ALA A 126 -17.55 -3.61 -2.47
N GLU A 127 -16.30 -3.26 -2.15
CA GLU A 127 -15.13 -4.09 -2.45
C GLU A 127 -15.00 -5.24 -1.43
N VAL A 128 -14.87 -6.46 -1.92
CA VAL A 128 -14.80 -7.66 -1.07
C VAL A 128 -13.42 -7.86 -0.44
N THR A 129 -12.35 -7.45 -1.10
CA THR A 129 -10.97 -7.69 -0.65
C THR A 129 -10.71 -7.20 0.79
N PRO A 130 -11.11 -6.01 1.22
CA PRO A 130 -10.91 -5.56 2.60
C PRO A 130 -11.55 -6.48 3.65
N LEU A 131 -12.74 -7.01 3.35
CA LEU A 131 -13.44 -7.95 4.24
C LEU A 131 -12.68 -9.26 4.37
N ILE A 132 -12.18 -9.82 3.26
CA ILE A 132 -11.37 -11.04 3.26
C ILE A 132 -10.11 -10.83 4.12
N GLU A 133 -9.43 -9.71 3.94
CA GLU A 133 -8.20 -9.41 4.68
C GLU A 133 -8.48 -9.22 6.18
N GLN A 134 -9.54 -8.49 6.55
CA GLN A 134 -9.94 -8.34 7.95
C GLN A 134 -10.27 -9.69 8.61
N VAL A 135 -11.06 -10.54 7.96
CA VAL A 135 -11.36 -11.89 8.47
C VAL A 135 -10.07 -12.70 8.61
N SER A 136 -9.18 -12.66 7.62
CA SER A 136 -7.90 -13.38 7.65
C SER A 136 -7.03 -12.94 8.84
N ILE A 137 -6.98 -11.64 9.13
CA ILE A 137 -6.24 -11.07 10.24
C ILE A 137 -6.86 -11.49 11.58
N LEU A 138 -8.18 -11.35 11.73
CA LEU A 138 -8.90 -11.75 12.95
C LEU A 138 -8.74 -13.24 13.25
N VAL A 139 -8.77 -14.10 12.24
CA VAL A 139 -8.48 -15.53 12.38
C VAL A 139 -7.05 -15.76 12.91
N ARG A 140 -6.06 -15.05 12.39
CA ARG A 140 -4.66 -15.15 12.87
C ARG A 140 -4.50 -14.66 14.31
N MET A 141 -5.33 -13.72 14.74
CA MET A 141 -5.38 -13.21 16.12
C MET A 141 -6.20 -14.11 17.06
N GLY A 142 -6.96 -15.07 16.53
CA GLY A 142 -7.84 -15.94 17.30
C GLY A 142 -9.22 -15.34 17.62
N TYR A 143 -9.60 -14.24 16.99
CA TYR A 143 -10.85 -13.54 17.19
C TYR A 143 -11.94 -14.04 16.22
N TYR A 144 -12.36 -15.28 16.42
CA TYR A 144 -13.29 -15.95 15.50
C TYR A 144 -14.72 -15.42 15.59
N GLU A 145 -15.15 -14.97 16.77
CA GLU A 145 -16.50 -14.45 16.98
C GLU A 145 -16.73 -13.15 16.20
N GLU A 146 -15.70 -12.30 16.11
CA GLU A 146 -15.75 -11.04 15.39
C GLU A 146 -15.80 -11.21 13.86
N CYS A 147 -15.54 -12.40 13.37
CA CYS A 147 -15.57 -12.69 11.94
C CYS A 147 -17.00 -12.85 11.38
N ALA A 148 -17.98 -13.19 12.21
CA ALA A 148 -19.31 -13.59 11.74
C ALA A 148 -20.00 -12.49 10.91
N ASP A 149 -20.04 -11.27 11.42
CA ASP A 149 -20.67 -10.14 10.75
C ASP A 149 -19.96 -9.77 9.45
N LEU A 150 -18.62 -9.82 9.44
CA LEU A 150 -17.80 -9.54 8.25
C LEU A 150 -18.04 -10.60 7.16
N ILE A 151 -18.19 -11.86 7.54
CA ILE A 151 -18.50 -12.95 6.59
C ILE A 151 -19.90 -12.76 6.01
N GLU A 152 -20.89 -12.41 6.82
CA GLU A 152 -22.24 -12.13 6.33
C GLU A 152 -22.25 -10.97 5.33
N GLU A 153 -21.56 -9.88 5.66
CA GLU A 153 -21.39 -8.73 4.77
C GLU A 153 -20.70 -9.12 3.46
N MET A 154 -19.67 -9.96 3.51
CA MET A 154 -18.90 -10.42 2.35
C MET A 154 -19.78 -11.12 1.29
N PHE A 155 -20.82 -11.82 1.71
CA PHE A 155 -21.76 -12.52 0.83
C PHE A 155 -23.05 -11.72 0.56
N SER A 156 -23.13 -10.48 1.00
CA SER A 156 -24.27 -9.61 0.77
C SER A 156 -24.40 -9.28 -0.73
N PRO A 157 -25.64 -9.09 -1.24
CA PRO A 157 -25.89 -8.71 -2.62
C PRO A 157 -25.39 -7.29 -2.98
N GLU A 158 -25.02 -6.51 -1.99
CA GLU A 158 -24.47 -5.14 -2.15
C GLU A 158 -22.99 -5.14 -2.54
N MET A 159 -22.30 -6.29 -2.37
CA MET A 159 -20.91 -6.43 -2.76
C MET A 159 -20.75 -6.51 -4.26
N GLU A 160 -19.57 -6.07 -4.73
CA GLU A 160 -19.17 -6.17 -6.15
C GLU A 160 -19.18 -7.63 -6.63
N THR A 161 -19.38 -7.83 -7.93
CA THR A 161 -19.22 -9.15 -8.54
C THR A 161 -17.75 -9.55 -8.52
N VAL A 162 -17.46 -10.69 -7.92
CA VAL A 162 -16.09 -11.19 -7.75
C VAL A 162 -15.74 -12.28 -8.76
N ASP A 163 -14.48 -12.33 -9.15
CA ASP A 163 -13.93 -13.41 -9.96
C ASP A 163 -13.84 -14.74 -9.18
N GLY A 164 -13.47 -15.81 -9.89
CA GLY A 164 -13.35 -17.15 -9.29
C GLY A 164 -12.27 -17.24 -8.21
N GLY A 165 -11.20 -16.44 -8.34
CA GLY A 165 -10.10 -16.40 -7.36
C GLY A 165 -10.53 -15.77 -6.03
N LEU A 166 -11.17 -14.62 -6.09
CA LEU A 166 -11.74 -13.96 -4.90
C LEU A 166 -12.83 -14.83 -4.25
N ARG A 167 -13.72 -15.42 -5.06
CA ARG A 167 -14.76 -16.34 -4.56
C ARG A 167 -14.17 -17.51 -3.79
N MET A 168 -13.07 -18.09 -4.29
CA MET A 168 -12.36 -19.15 -3.59
C MET A 168 -11.75 -18.67 -2.27
N ARG A 169 -11.18 -17.47 -2.24
CA ARG A 169 -10.64 -16.89 -1.00
C ARG A 169 -11.75 -16.65 0.04
N MET A 170 -12.89 -16.10 -0.38
CA MET A 170 -14.09 -15.93 0.48
C MET A 170 -14.51 -17.26 1.11
N GLY A 171 -14.61 -18.32 0.32
CA GLY A 171 -14.95 -19.66 0.80
C GLY A 171 -13.93 -20.21 1.80
N ARG A 172 -12.64 -20.01 1.56
CA ARG A 172 -11.58 -20.46 2.48
C ARG A 172 -11.65 -19.80 3.84
N VAL A 173 -11.74 -18.47 3.90
CA VAL A 173 -11.79 -17.76 5.20
C VAL A 173 -13.05 -18.11 5.96
N SER A 174 -14.22 -18.22 5.31
CA SER A 174 -15.47 -18.64 5.92
C SER A 174 -15.38 -20.05 6.50
N GLN A 175 -14.79 -20.99 5.74
CA GLN A 175 -14.62 -22.36 6.19
C GLN A 175 -13.65 -22.47 7.39
N THR A 176 -12.59 -21.65 7.41
CA THR A 176 -11.64 -21.61 8.52
C THR A 176 -12.33 -21.18 9.81
N VAL A 177 -13.14 -20.11 9.76
CA VAL A 177 -13.92 -19.63 10.92
C VAL A 177 -14.91 -20.67 11.39
N SER A 178 -15.67 -21.28 10.47
CA SER A 178 -16.66 -22.32 10.80
C SER A 178 -16.05 -23.56 11.46
N LYS A 179 -14.80 -23.92 11.15
CA LYS A 179 -14.10 -25.03 11.80
C LYS A 179 -13.57 -24.68 13.19
N ALA A 180 -13.17 -23.44 13.39
CA ALA A 180 -12.61 -22.97 14.66
C ALA A 180 -13.67 -22.71 15.73
N SER A 181 -14.92 -22.45 15.32
CA SER A 181 -16.08 -22.17 16.20
C SER A 181 -16.76 -23.45 16.74
N LYS A 182 -16.22 -24.64 16.41
CA LYS A 182 -16.72 -25.95 16.91
C LYS A 182 -15.82 -26.49 18.02
#